data_2c443e2b0fcae9b4eb68a13335854df6
#
_entry.id   2c443e2b0fcae9b4eb68a13335854df6
#
_cell.length_a   1.000
_cell.length_b   1.000
_cell.length_c   1.000
_cell.angle_alpha   90.00
_cell.angle_beta   90.00
_cell.angle_gamma   90.00
#
_symmetry.space_group_name_H-M   'P 1'
#
loop_
_entity.id
_entity.type
_entity.pdbx_description
1 polymer ?
#
loop_
_entity_poly.entity_id
_entity_poly.type
_entity_poly.pdbx_seq_one_letter_code
_entity_poly.pdbx_strand_id
1 'polypeptide(L)'
;LGSTTLDIEGNIGPNTSQSSSVDAVVDWFGPTNMLVMDSCGGTNFVHNDARSPASLYIGGPIQENKDKCLLASPMTYVDPSDPPFLIFHGDKDNVVPHCQSELLYDALQKAKVQSQFYLVPGGQHGPGVHVDKNLQLMVDFFVTNAKKKQAL
;
A
#
# COMPACT_ATOMS: atom_id res chain seq x y z
N LEU A 1 3.41 -0.64 7.45
CA LEU A 1 3.75 -2.02 7.68
C LEU A 1 5.15 -2.05 8.30
N GLY A 2 5.27 -1.77 9.57
CA GLY A 2 6.49 -1.82 10.36
C GLY A 2 6.56 -3.12 11.17
N SER A 3 6.23 -4.26 10.54
CA SER A 3 6.27 -5.54 11.23
C SER A 3 7.68 -5.87 11.67
N THR A 4 7.85 -6.05 12.96
CA THR A 4 9.11 -6.50 13.59
C THR A 4 9.38 -7.99 13.38
N THR A 5 8.52 -8.70 12.68
CA THR A 5 8.56 -10.16 12.53
C THR A 5 9.42 -10.66 11.38
N LEU A 6 9.80 -9.78 10.45
CA LEU A 6 10.67 -10.13 9.32
C LEU A 6 11.81 -9.13 9.21
N ASP A 7 13.03 -9.62 9.05
CA ASP A 7 14.24 -8.82 8.85
C ASP A 7 14.28 -8.25 7.42
N ILE A 8 13.29 -7.39 7.10
CA ILE A 8 13.21 -6.67 5.81
C ILE A 8 13.80 -5.27 5.89
N GLU A 9 14.20 -4.84 7.06
CA GLU A 9 14.77 -3.51 7.29
C GLU A 9 16.17 -3.36 6.65
N GLY A 10 16.91 -4.46 6.59
CA GLY A 10 18.24 -4.50 5.98
C GLY A 10 19.28 -3.69 6.76
N ASN A 11 20.46 -3.53 6.17
CA ASN A 11 21.61 -2.83 6.75
C ASN A 11 22.15 -1.74 5.81
N ILE A 12 21.28 -1.01 5.13
CA ILE A 12 21.69 0.01 4.16
C ILE A 12 21.76 1.38 4.85
N GLY A 13 22.92 2.04 4.73
CA GLY A 13 23.16 3.38 5.23
C GLY A 13 23.65 3.44 6.69
N PRO A 14 23.97 4.67 7.19
CA PRO A 14 24.60 4.87 8.48
C PRO A 14 23.63 4.87 9.68
N ASN A 15 22.31 4.91 9.44
CA ASN A 15 21.28 5.14 10.47
C ASN A 15 20.56 3.85 10.89
N THR A 16 21.22 2.71 10.83
CA THR A 16 20.64 1.38 11.13
C THR A 16 20.15 1.21 12.58
N SER A 17 20.54 2.13 13.48
CA SER A 17 20.03 2.16 14.86
C SER A 17 18.71 2.91 15.03
N GLN A 18 18.23 3.59 13.99
CA GLN A 18 16.95 4.29 14.03
C GLN A 18 15.81 3.34 13.67
N SER A 19 14.68 3.46 14.36
CA SER A 19 13.47 2.71 14.05
C SER A 19 12.87 3.21 12.73
N SER A 20 12.47 2.29 11.85
CA SER A 20 11.68 2.56 10.64
C SER A 20 10.16 2.56 10.91
N SER A 21 9.73 2.34 12.15
CA SER A 21 8.30 2.35 12.49
C SER A 21 7.66 3.71 12.23
N VAL A 22 6.42 3.69 11.77
CA VAL A 22 5.61 4.89 11.49
C VAL A 22 4.36 4.90 12.36
N ASP A 23 3.82 6.09 12.64
CA ASP A 23 2.65 6.27 13.50
C ASP A 23 1.31 6.14 12.74
N ALA A 24 1.33 6.34 11.44
CA ALA A 24 0.17 6.23 10.55
C ALA A 24 0.60 6.03 9.10
N VAL A 25 -0.24 5.43 8.28
CA VAL A 25 0.00 5.21 6.85
C VAL A 25 -1.14 5.78 6.03
N VAL A 26 -0.81 6.53 4.98
CA VAL A 26 -1.76 6.89 3.93
C VAL A 26 -1.33 6.19 2.64
N ASP A 27 -2.19 5.35 2.10
CA ASP A 27 -1.99 4.66 0.83
C ASP A 27 -2.80 5.34 -0.27
N TRP A 28 -2.11 5.75 -1.31
CA TRP A 28 -2.68 6.30 -2.52
C TRP A 28 -2.54 5.28 -3.65
N PHE A 29 -3.62 4.51 -3.89
CA PHE A 29 -3.75 3.56 -5.00
C PHE A 29 -2.55 2.61 -5.18
N GLY A 30 -1.94 2.16 -4.09
CA GLY A 30 -0.77 1.26 -4.13
C GLY A 30 -1.10 -0.17 -4.54
N PRO A 31 -0.20 -0.87 -5.25
CA PRO A 31 -0.28 -2.31 -5.43
C PRO A 31 0.02 -3.02 -4.11
N THR A 32 -0.81 -3.96 -3.71
CA THR A 32 -0.74 -4.63 -2.40
C THR A 32 -0.58 -6.14 -2.48
N ASN A 33 -1.07 -6.75 -3.56
CA ASN A 33 -0.85 -8.17 -3.87
C ASN A 33 -0.58 -8.33 -5.37
N MET A 34 0.70 -8.39 -5.73
CA MET A 34 1.11 -8.44 -7.14
C MET A 34 0.59 -9.67 -7.88
N LEU A 35 0.46 -10.82 -7.20
CA LEU A 35 0.07 -12.07 -7.84
C LEU A 35 -1.35 -12.07 -8.40
N VAL A 36 -2.22 -11.18 -7.91
CA VAL A 36 -3.62 -11.10 -8.33
C VAL A 36 -3.96 -9.85 -9.13
N MET A 37 -2.99 -9.00 -9.46
CA MET A 37 -3.25 -7.74 -10.18
C MET A 37 -4.00 -7.96 -11.49
N ASP A 38 -3.56 -8.90 -12.33
CA ASP A 38 -4.22 -9.17 -13.62
C ASP A 38 -5.60 -9.82 -13.46
N SER A 39 -5.82 -10.57 -12.39
CA SER A 39 -7.12 -11.19 -12.11
C SER A 39 -8.17 -10.22 -11.59
N CYS A 40 -7.77 -9.07 -11.07
CA CYS A 40 -8.67 -7.99 -10.69
C CYS A 40 -9.37 -7.34 -11.90
N GLY A 41 -8.73 -7.34 -13.07
CA GLY A 41 -9.23 -6.66 -14.26
C GLY A 41 -9.22 -5.14 -14.14
N GLY A 42 -9.82 -4.48 -15.13
CA GLY A 42 -10.01 -3.01 -15.09
C GLY A 42 -8.81 -2.17 -15.52
N THR A 43 -7.65 -2.78 -15.81
CA THR A 43 -6.44 -2.05 -16.21
C THR A 43 -6.15 -2.18 -17.70
N ASN A 44 -5.37 -1.23 -18.23
CA ASN A 44 -4.86 -1.27 -19.61
C ASN A 44 -3.57 -2.07 -19.75
N PHE A 45 -3.08 -2.65 -18.65
CA PHE A 45 -1.81 -3.38 -18.57
C PHE A 45 -2.04 -4.85 -18.29
N VAL A 46 -1.17 -5.69 -18.86
CA VAL A 46 -0.94 -7.05 -18.40
C VAL A 46 0.28 -7.00 -17.48
N HIS A 47 0.05 -7.04 -16.18
CA HIS A 47 1.12 -6.88 -15.18
C HIS A 47 2.12 -8.03 -15.21
N ASN A 48 1.71 -9.21 -15.69
CA ASN A 48 2.60 -10.35 -15.90
C ASN A 48 3.47 -10.24 -17.18
N ASP A 49 3.24 -9.25 -18.05
CA ASP A 49 4.16 -9.02 -19.21
C ASP A 49 5.56 -8.68 -18.66
N ALA A 50 6.60 -9.29 -19.23
CA ALA A 50 7.98 -9.13 -18.77
C ALA A 50 8.47 -7.66 -18.79
N ARG A 51 7.84 -6.81 -19.61
CA ARG A 51 8.14 -5.37 -19.72
C ARG A 51 7.25 -4.48 -18.87
N SER A 52 6.29 -5.05 -18.16
CA SER A 52 5.45 -4.28 -17.25
C SER A 52 6.27 -3.69 -16.09
N PRO A 53 5.87 -2.54 -15.54
CA PRO A 53 6.54 -1.98 -14.35
C PRO A 53 6.61 -2.97 -13.19
N ALA A 54 5.56 -3.76 -12.96
CA ALA A 54 5.52 -4.77 -11.91
C ALA A 54 6.56 -5.89 -12.15
N SER A 55 6.61 -6.44 -13.37
CA SER A 55 7.60 -7.47 -13.72
C SER A 55 9.03 -6.95 -13.70
N LEU A 56 9.26 -5.72 -14.17
CA LEU A 56 10.58 -5.08 -14.08
C LEU A 56 11.04 -4.88 -12.64
N TYR A 57 10.14 -4.47 -11.75
CA TYR A 57 10.43 -4.31 -10.33
C TYR A 57 10.80 -5.64 -9.66
N ILE A 58 10.10 -6.72 -9.99
CA ILE A 58 10.35 -8.07 -9.45
C ILE A 58 11.57 -8.74 -10.11
N GLY A 59 11.97 -8.28 -11.31
CA GLY A 59 13.06 -8.84 -12.09
C GLY A 59 12.64 -9.98 -13.02
N GLY A 60 11.38 -10.01 -13.45
CA GLY A 60 10.79 -10.94 -14.41
C GLY A 60 9.29 -11.08 -14.26
N PRO A 61 8.61 -11.87 -15.12
CA PRO A 61 7.16 -12.05 -15.05
C PRO A 61 6.69 -12.46 -13.64
N ILE A 62 5.67 -11.77 -13.13
CA ILE A 62 5.22 -11.93 -11.73
C ILE A 62 4.80 -13.36 -11.41
N GLN A 63 4.14 -14.07 -12.32
CA GLN A 63 3.70 -15.45 -12.11
C GLN A 63 4.85 -16.48 -12.12
N GLU A 64 6.01 -16.11 -12.64
CA GLU A 64 7.24 -16.91 -12.63
C GLU A 64 8.14 -16.59 -11.41
N ASN A 65 7.87 -15.48 -10.71
CA ASN A 65 8.65 -14.98 -9.58
C ASN A 65 7.82 -14.83 -8.30
N LYS A 66 7.00 -15.84 -7.99
CA LYS A 66 5.97 -15.78 -6.92
C LYS A 66 6.55 -15.45 -5.55
N ASP A 67 7.70 -16.04 -5.18
CA ASP A 67 8.31 -15.80 -3.87
C ASP A 67 8.75 -14.33 -3.72
N LYS A 68 9.31 -13.74 -4.77
CA LYS A 68 9.67 -12.31 -4.77
C LYS A 68 8.43 -11.42 -4.71
N CYS A 69 7.35 -11.81 -5.41
CA CYS A 69 6.08 -11.10 -5.37
C CYS A 69 5.48 -11.12 -3.95
N LEU A 70 5.53 -12.25 -3.25
CA LEU A 70 5.09 -12.34 -1.85
C LEU A 70 5.92 -11.43 -0.94
N LEU A 71 7.25 -11.45 -1.09
CA LEU A 71 8.15 -10.57 -0.33
C LEU A 71 7.91 -9.09 -0.60
N ALA A 72 7.52 -8.74 -1.84
CA ALA A 72 7.24 -7.35 -2.23
C ALA A 72 5.80 -6.91 -1.96
N SER A 73 4.91 -7.82 -1.59
CA SER A 73 3.49 -7.53 -1.39
C SER A 73 3.20 -7.10 0.05
N PRO A 74 2.75 -5.85 0.30
CA PRO A 74 2.43 -5.36 1.64
C PRO A 74 1.46 -6.26 2.43
N MET A 75 0.52 -6.89 1.75
CA MET A 75 -0.45 -7.81 2.37
C MET A 75 0.20 -8.98 3.11
N THR A 76 1.41 -9.40 2.71
CA THR A 76 2.15 -10.48 3.37
C THR A 76 2.49 -10.15 4.82
N TYR A 77 2.55 -8.86 5.16
CA TYR A 77 3.05 -8.34 6.43
C TYR A 77 1.97 -7.71 7.32
N VAL A 78 0.71 -7.79 6.93
CA VAL A 78 -0.38 -7.23 7.74
C VAL A 78 -0.51 -8.01 9.04
N ASP A 79 -0.40 -7.30 10.17
CA ASP A 79 -0.58 -7.87 11.50
C ASP A 79 -1.29 -6.89 12.46
N PRO A 80 -1.79 -7.37 13.63
CA PRO A 80 -2.54 -6.51 14.56
C PRO A 80 -1.75 -5.35 15.16
N SER A 81 -0.42 -5.31 15.04
CA SER A 81 0.43 -4.23 15.53
C SER A 81 0.65 -3.11 14.51
N ASP A 82 0.14 -3.27 13.30
CA ASP A 82 0.25 -2.24 12.26
C ASP A 82 -0.40 -0.91 12.71
N PRO A 83 0.18 0.23 12.31
CA PRO A 83 -0.39 1.53 12.60
C PRO A 83 -1.72 1.75 11.86
N PRO A 84 -2.49 2.79 12.22
CA PRO A 84 -3.71 3.15 11.49
C PRO A 84 -3.46 3.43 10.00
N PHE A 85 -4.41 3.04 9.15
CA PHE A 85 -4.37 3.22 7.69
C PHE A 85 -5.50 4.11 7.17
N LEU A 86 -5.17 4.97 6.21
CA LEU A 86 -6.11 5.69 5.36
C LEU A 86 -5.79 5.37 3.90
N ILE A 87 -6.76 4.80 3.17
CA ILE A 87 -6.55 4.29 1.81
C ILE A 87 -7.46 5.04 0.85
N PHE A 88 -6.91 5.51 -0.27
CA PHE A 88 -7.65 6.12 -1.37
C PHE A 88 -7.37 5.38 -2.68
N HIS A 89 -8.41 5.13 -3.48
CA HIS A 89 -8.27 4.57 -4.82
C HIS A 89 -9.35 5.12 -5.75
N GLY A 90 -9.00 5.40 -7.00
CA GLY A 90 -9.97 5.80 -8.03
C GLY A 90 -10.69 4.59 -8.62
N ASP A 91 -12.01 4.66 -8.81
CA ASP A 91 -12.78 3.57 -9.42
C ASP A 91 -12.56 3.43 -10.94
N LYS A 92 -11.84 4.39 -11.54
CA LYS A 92 -11.42 4.40 -12.96
C LYS A 92 -9.90 4.30 -13.10
N ASP A 93 -9.21 3.81 -12.07
CA ASP A 93 -7.78 3.55 -12.16
C ASP A 93 -7.52 2.41 -13.17
N ASN A 94 -6.83 2.76 -14.26
CA ASN A 94 -6.48 1.84 -15.33
C ASN A 94 -5.02 1.40 -15.31
N VAL A 95 -4.29 1.72 -14.24
CA VAL A 95 -2.89 1.36 -14.01
C VAL A 95 -2.79 0.31 -12.91
N VAL A 96 -3.31 0.61 -11.73
CA VAL A 96 -3.42 -0.32 -10.61
C VAL A 96 -4.91 -0.57 -10.34
N PRO A 97 -5.39 -1.81 -10.41
CA PRO A 97 -6.82 -2.06 -10.22
C PRO A 97 -7.23 -1.79 -8.76
N HIS A 98 -8.36 -1.10 -8.55
CA HIS A 98 -8.81 -0.68 -7.21
C HIS A 98 -9.03 -1.86 -6.23
N CYS A 99 -9.21 -3.07 -6.75
CA CYS A 99 -9.27 -4.28 -5.93
C CYS A 99 -8.02 -4.47 -5.04
N GLN A 100 -6.87 -3.91 -5.43
CA GLN A 100 -5.65 -3.96 -4.63
C GLN A 100 -5.86 -3.27 -3.27
N SER A 101 -6.48 -2.10 -3.27
CA SER A 101 -6.84 -1.38 -2.04
C SER A 101 -7.95 -2.08 -1.25
N GLU A 102 -8.92 -2.70 -1.93
CA GLU A 102 -9.97 -3.50 -1.27
C GLU A 102 -9.36 -4.69 -0.52
N LEU A 103 -8.44 -5.42 -1.17
CA LEU A 103 -7.75 -6.55 -0.56
C LEU A 103 -6.94 -6.13 0.67
N LEU A 104 -6.21 -5.00 0.59
CA LEU A 104 -5.47 -4.47 1.73
C LEU A 104 -6.41 -4.07 2.86
N TYR A 105 -7.48 -3.34 2.55
CA TYR A 105 -8.48 -2.93 3.54
C TYR A 105 -9.10 -4.13 4.26
N ASP A 106 -9.49 -5.17 3.51
CA ASP A 106 -10.05 -6.40 4.08
C ASP A 106 -9.05 -7.12 4.99
N ALA A 107 -7.75 -7.17 4.60
CA ALA A 107 -6.71 -7.76 5.42
C ALA A 107 -6.50 -6.99 6.72
N LEU A 108 -6.45 -5.65 6.67
CA LEU A 108 -6.34 -4.78 7.84
C LEU A 108 -7.55 -4.94 8.78
N GLN A 109 -8.78 -5.00 8.23
CA GLN A 109 -9.99 -5.22 9.03
C GLN A 109 -9.96 -6.59 9.74
N LYS A 110 -9.54 -7.66 9.05
CA LYS A 110 -9.37 -9.00 9.64
C LYS A 110 -8.33 -9.01 10.76
N ALA A 111 -7.25 -8.25 10.60
CA ALA A 111 -6.22 -8.06 11.62
C ALA A 111 -6.65 -7.09 12.74
N LYS A 112 -7.85 -6.47 12.66
CA LYS A 112 -8.37 -5.46 13.59
C LYS A 112 -7.52 -4.19 13.64
N VAL A 113 -6.81 -3.88 12.57
CA VAL A 113 -6.09 -2.61 12.41
C VAL A 113 -7.11 -1.51 12.09
N GLN A 114 -6.99 -0.37 12.77
CA GLN A 114 -7.81 0.80 12.46
C GLN A 114 -7.55 1.24 11.03
N SER A 115 -8.55 1.15 10.14
CA SER A 115 -8.39 1.52 8.74
C SER A 115 -9.65 2.12 8.14
N GLN A 116 -9.46 3.03 7.17
CA GLN A 116 -10.50 3.67 6.39
C GLN A 116 -10.16 3.53 4.91
N PHE A 117 -11.15 3.26 4.07
CA PHE A 117 -10.99 3.15 2.62
C PHE A 117 -11.98 4.05 1.89
N TYR A 118 -11.49 4.84 0.95
CA TYR A 118 -12.26 5.74 0.10
C TYR A 118 -12.07 5.34 -1.37
N LEU A 119 -13.07 4.68 -1.94
CA LEU A 119 -13.16 4.50 -3.38
C LEU A 119 -13.72 5.79 -4.01
N VAL A 120 -12.90 6.47 -4.81
CA VAL A 120 -13.19 7.80 -5.34
C VAL A 120 -13.88 7.67 -6.71
N PRO A 121 -15.17 8.04 -6.84
CA PRO A 121 -15.90 7.94 -8.10
C PRO A 121 -15.27 8.80 -9.20
N GLY A 122 -15.01 8.21 -10.38
CA GLY A 122 -14.37 8.86 -11.51
C GLY A 122 -12.86 9.09 -11.35
N GLY A 123 -12.29 8.78 -10.19
CA GLY A 123 -10.85 8.91 -9.94
C GLY A 123 -10.03 7.93 -10.77
N GLN A 124 -8.90 8.38 -11.27
CA GLN A 124 -7.92 7.59 -12.01
C GLN A 124 -6.68 7.34 -11.12
N HIS A 125 -5.59 6.86 -11.71
CA HIS A 125 -4.30 6.74 -11.03
C HIS A 125 -3.68 8.14 -10.77
N GLY A 126 -4.16 8.79 -9.73
CA GLY A 126 -3.82 10.18 -9.35
C GLY A 126 -4.89 11.21 -9.72
N PRO A 127 -5.14 11.50 -11.00
CA PRO A 127 -6.17 12.46 -11.37
C PRO A 127 -7.55 12.14 -10.79
N GLY A 128 -8.20 13.13 -10.18
CA GLY A 128 -9.50 12.98 -9.52
C GLY A 128 -9.44 12.35 -8.12
N VAL A 129 -8.32 11.71 -7.75
CA VAL A 129 -8.10 11.19 -6.39
C VAL A 129 -7.43 12.23 -5.50
N HIS A 130 -6.39 12.90 -6.01
CA HIS A 130 -5.68 13.97 -5.31
C HIS A 130 -6.45 15.31 -5.38
N VAL A 131 -7.65 15.35 -4.80
CA VAL A 131 -8.46 16.57 -4.69
C VAL A 131 -8.36 17.14 -3.28
N ASP A 132 -8.59 18.46 -3.14
CA ASP A 132 -8.42 19.19 -1.87
C ASP A 132 -9.11 18.51 -0.68
N LYS A 133 -10.32 17.99 -0.90
CA LYS A 133 -11.06 17.25 0.14
C LYS A 133 -10.29 16.02 0.64
N ASN A 134 -9.72 15.24 -0.26
CA ASN A 134 -8.99 14.02 0.11
C ASN A 134 -7.63 14.35 0.72
N LEU A 135 -6.98 15.41 0.22
CA LEU A 135 -5.75 15.93 0.83
C LEU A 135 -6.00 16.45 2.25
N GLN A 136 -7.14 17.12 2.49
CA GLN A 136 -7.49 17.57 3.85
C GLN A 136 -7.76 16.37 4.78
N LEU A 137 -8.46 15.33 4.31
CA LEU A 137 -8.66 14.09 5.08
C LEU A 137 -7.32 13.44 5.45
N MET A 138 -6.35 13.42 4.54
CA MET A 138 -4.99 12.93 4.82
C MET A 138 -4.31 13.76 5.93
N VAL A 139 -4.37 15.08 5.84
CA VAL A 139 -3.79 15.97 6.86
C VAL A 139 -4.42 15.73 8.22
N ASP A 140 -5.75 15.71 8.28
CA ASP A 140 -6.50 15.49 9.52
C ASP A 140 -6.20 14.10 10.12
N PHE A 141 -6.05 13.09 9.26
CA PHE A 141 -5.67 11.74 9.67
C PHE A 141 -4.28 11.69 10.31
N PHE A 142 -3.29 12.32 9.70
CA PHE A 142 -1.95 12.41 10.28
C PHE A 142 -1.93 13.21 11.58
N VAL A 143 -2.62 14.35 11.64
CA VAL A 143 -2.71 15.16 12.87
C VAL A 143 -3.33 14.36 14.02
N THR A 144 -4.33 13.54 13.71
CA THR A 144 -5.04 12.73 14.70
C THR A 144 -4.20 11.58 15.24
N ASN A 145 -3.44 10.92 14.34
CA ASN A 145 -2.73 9.67 14.65
C ASN A 145 -1.24 9.87 14.94
N ALA A 146 -0.65 11.02 14.62
CA ALA A 146 0.75 11.29 14.97
C ALA A 146 0.92 11.26 16.49
N LYS A 147 1.85 10.44 16.98
CA LYS A 147 2.20 10.45 18.40
C LYS A 147 2.74 11.83 18.75
N LYS A 148 2.12 12.49 19.73
CA LYS A 148 2.69 13.70 20.30
C LYS A 148 4.08 13.36 20.84
N LYS A 149 5.14 13.88 20.24
CA LYS A 149 6.47 13.81 20.83
C LYS A 149 6.32 14.37 22.23
N GLN A 150 6.54 13.54 23.25
CA GLN A 150 6.67 14.06 24.62
C GLN A 150 7.80 15.08 24.56
N ALA A 151 7.49 16.33 24.91
CA ALA A 151 8.52 17.35 25.11
C ALA A 151 9.47 16.81 26.18
N LEU A 152 10.73 16.60 25.78
CA LEU A 152 11.83 16.30 26.70
C LEU A 152 12.10 17.51 27.57
#